data_5c47b86202678eb2980df6286a885665
#
_entry.id   5c47b86202678eb2980df6286a885665
#
_cell.length_a   1.000
_cell.length_b   1.000
_cell.length_c   1.000
_cell.angle_alpha   90.00
_cell.angle_beta   90.00
_cell.angle_gamma   90.00
#
_symmetry.space_group_name_H-M   'P 1'
#
loop_
_entity.id
_entity.type
_entity.pdbx_description
1 polymer ?
#
loop_
_entity_poly.entity_id
_entity_poly.type
_entity_poly.pdbx_seq_one_letter_code
_entity_poly.pdbx_strand_id
1 'polypeptide(L)'
;MLRDKLLARLAEMGDAPDHQVLAAEVLGIRGAPPELARRLVAQALVLEDRRESWRRAGERICREAPPTPGVYVLRDADGRALYVGKAVHLRRRLRAHFAERRWRSLKPEMSRAAGADWQEVGSEIEALLREAALIGELRPPVNVQTAAPELDTRDVPRALRRDVLVVQPSIEADSVELIGATVDGRWMIQRTRRNGADLAVHARRLWTFFRTPNPERRTPNRDPRTPNVEP
;
A
#
# COMPACT_ATOMS: atom_id res chain seq x y z
N MET A 1 13.49 -10.85 -26.31
CA MET A 1 12.12 -10.38 -26.00
C MET A 1 11.56 -9.59 -27.18
N LEU A 2 10.24 -9.25 -27.17
CA LEU A 2 9.62 -8.52 -28.29
C LEU A 2 10.28 -7.15 -28.52
N ARG A 3 10.55 -6.42 -27.43
CA ARG A 3 11.24 -5.12 -27.48
C ARG A 3 12.63 -5.22 -28.14
N ASP A 4 13.41 -6.22 -27.76
CA ASP A 4 14.76 -6.38 -28.32
C ASP A 4 14.70 -6.64 -29.83
N LYS A 5 13.71 -7.42 -30.28
CA LYS A 5 13.45 -7.63 -31.71
C LYS A 5 13.01 -6.33 -32.41
N LEU A 6 12.14 -5.53 -31.77
CA LEU A 6 11.74 -4.24 -32.33
C LEU A 6 12.91 -3.26 -32.40
N LEU A 7 13.71 -3.16 -31.33
CA LEU A 7 14.87 -2.26 -31.29
C LEU A 7 15.96 -2.69 -32.26
N ALA A 8 16.27 -3.99 -32.36
CA ALA A 8 17.24 -4.51 -33.32
C ALA A 8 16.78 -4.21 -34.74
N ARG A 9 15.50 -4.46 -35.06
CA ARG A 9 14.96 -4.21 -36.38
C ARG A 9 14.90 -2.71 -36.74
N LEU A 10 14.59 -1.85 -35.76
CA LEU A 10 14.64 -0.38 -35.88
C LEU A 10 16.07 0.08 -36.20
N ALA A 11 17.07 -0.46 -35.49
CA ALA A 11 18.48 -0.13 -35.72
C ALA A 11 18.95 -0.56 -37.11
N GLU A 12 18.49 -1.70 -37.62
CA GLU A 12 18.78 -2.15 -38.98
C GLU A 12 18.16 -1.27 -40.06
N MET A 13 16.99 -0.65 -39.79
CA MET A 13 16.28 0.20 -40.74
C MET A 13 16.83 1.64 -40.83
N GLY A 14 17.68 2.07 -39.88
CA GLY A 14 18.27 3.41 -39.85
C GLY A 14 17.26 4.55 -39.58
N ASP A 15 17.51 5.72 -40.15
CA ASP A 15 16.81 6.97 -39.80
C ASP A 15 15.35 7.07 -40.28
N ALA A 16 14.92 6.21 -41.22
CA ALA A 16 13.58 6.20 -41.75
C ALA A 16 12.89 4.82 -41.64
N PRO A 17 12.55 4.36 -40.43
CA PRO A 17 12.01 3.04 -40.25
C PRO A 17 10.60 2.88 -40.85
N ASP A 18 10.38 1.83 -41.62
CA ASP A 18 9.06 1.45 -42.11
C ASP A 18 8.28 0.74 -41.00
N HIS A 19 7.36 1.47 -40.39
CA HIS A 19 6.52 0.95 -39.31
C HIS A 19 5.53 -0.14 -39.76
N GLN A 20 5.16 -0.19 -41.04
CA GLN A 20 4.30 -1.24 -41.58
C GLN A 20 5.04 -2.57 -41.64
N VAL A 21 6.31 -2.53 -42.05
CA VAL A 21 7.20 -3.70 -42.03
C VAL A 21 7.43 -4.16 -40.60
N LEU A 22 7.71 -3.24 -39.67
CA LEU A 22 7.88 -3.57 -38.24
C LEU A 22 6.62 -4.19 -37.63
N ALA A 23 5.44 -3.64 -37.94
CA ALA A 23 4.17 -4.18 -37.49
C ALA A 23 3.93 -5.59 -38.03
N ALA A 24 4.23 -5.83 -39.30
CA ALA A 24 4.04 -7.14 -39.94
C ALA A 24 5.06 -8.19 -39.45
N GLU A 25 6.37 -7.87 -39.42
CA GLU A 25 7.42 -8.83 -39.13
C GLU A 25 7.56 -9.11 -37.63
N VAL A 26 7.43 -8.08 -36.77
CA VAL A 26 7.71 -8.20 -35.34
C VAL A 26 6.43 -8.35 -34.51
N LEU A 27 5.35 -7.60 -34.84
CA LEU A 27 4.09 -7.68 -34.13
C LEU A 27 3.10 -8.69 -34.73
N GLY A 28 3.38 -9.19 -35.95
CA GLY A 28 2.48 -10.11 -36.65
C GLY A 28 1.23 -9.46 -37.24
N ILE A 29 1.18 -8.09 -37.27
CA ILE A 29 0.03 -7.31 -37.73
C ILE A 29 0.26 -6.88 -39.19
N ARG A 30 -0.38 -7.59 -40.14
CA ARG A 30 -0.24 -7.32 -41.58
C ARG A 30 -1.33 -6.36 -42.06
N GLY A 31 -0.97 -5.51 -43.03
CA GLY A 31 -1.95 -4.62 -43.70
C GLY A 31 -2.43 -3.42 -42.87
N ALA A 32 -1.75 -3.09 -41.78
CA ALA A 32 -2.06 -1.90 -41.00
C ALA A 32 -1.73 -0.63 -41.82
N PRO A 33 -2.63 0.39 -41.84
CA PRO A 33 -2.30 1.71 -42.39
C PRO A 33 -1.06 2.32 -41.72
N PRO A 34 -0.25 3.18 -42.40
CA PRO A 34 1.02 3.70 -41.86
C PRO A 34 0.90 4.32 -40.47
N GLU A 35 -0.10 5.17 -40.26
CA GLU A 35 -0.34 5.82 -38.97
C GLU A 35 -0.72 4.84 -37.86
N LEU A 36 -1.52 3.82 -38.18
CA LEU A 36 -1.85 2.76 -37.23
C LEU A 36 -0.63 1.91 -36.89
N ALA A 37 0.16 1.53 -37.91
CA ALA A 37 1.39 0.77 -37.72
C ALA A 37 2.37 1.51 -36.81
N ARG A 38 2.58 2.82 -37.02
CA ARG A 38 3.42 3.67 -36.19
C ARG A 38 2.93 3.68 -34.73
N ARG A 39 1.62 3.87 -34.52
CA ARG A 39 1.03 3.85 -33.17
C ARG A 39 1.18 2.50 -32.48
N LEU A 40 0.97 1.40 -33.18
CA LEU A 40 1.10 0.03 -32.64
C LEU A 40 2.54 -0.28 -32.23
N VAL A 41 3.52 0.08 -33.07
CA VAL A 41 4.95 -0.09 -32.74
C VAL A 41 5.34 0.76 -31.52
N ALA A 42 4.95 2.05 -31.51
CA ALA A 42 5.20 2.93 -30.36
C ALA A 42 4.56 2.38 -29.08
N GLN A 43 3.30 1.93 -29.15
CA GLN A 43 2.60 1.35 -28.01
C GLN A 43 3.26 0.05 -27.52
N ALA A 44 3.72 -0.82 -28.44
CA ALA A 44 4.42 -2.05 -28.08
C ALA A 44 5.74 -1.76 -27.36
N LEU A 45 6.52 -0.78 -27.80
CA LEU A 45 7.75 -0.35 -27.16
C LEU A 45 7.49 0.18 -25.74
N VAL A 46 6.46 1.00 -25.53
CA VAL A 46 6.08 1.53 -24.22
C VAL A 46 5.60 0.42 -23.28
N LEU A 47 4.80 -0.52 -23.76
CA LEU A 47 4.32 -1.65 -22.95
C LEU A 47 5.46 -2.58 -22.51
N GLU A 48 6.40 -2.88 -23.41
CA GLU A 48 7.57 -3.72 -23.08
C GLU A 48 8.52 -2.99 -22.12
N ASP A 49 8.69 -1.68 -22.25
CA ASP A 49 9.49 -0.86 -21.34
C ASP A 49 8.92 -0.87 -19.93
N ARG A 50 7.58 -0.75 -19.81
CA ARG A 50 6.87 -0.88 -18.52
C ARG A 50 7.01 -2.28 -17.91
N ARG A 51 7.00 -3.33 -18.71
CA ARG A 51 7.20 -4.71 -18.23
C ARG A 51 8.60 -4.92 -17.69
N GLU A 52 9.60 -4.40 -18.41
CA GLU A 52 11.00 -4.50 -18.00
C GLU A 52 11.26 -3.69 -16.72
N SER A 53 10.76 -2.46 -16.65
CA SER A 53 10.83 -1.63 -15.44
C SER A 53 10.17 -2.31 -14.24
N TRP A 54 8.98 -2.89 -14.41
CA TRP A 54 8.29 -3.68 -13.41
C TRP A 54 9.11 -4.87 -12.93
N ARG A 55 9.70 -5.63 -13.86
CA ARG A 55 10.52 -6.80 -13.52
C ARG A 55 11.74 -6.40 -12.69
N ARG A 56 12.47 -5.37 -13.14
CA ARG A 56 13.66 -4.85 -12.43
C ARG A 56 13.31 -4.32 -11.05
N ALA A 57 12.22 -3.57 -10.93
CA ALA A 57 11.73 -3.07 -9.65
C ALA A 57 11.37 -4.24 -8.72
N GLY A 58 10.65 -5.25 -9.23
CA GLY A 58 10.27 -6.43 -8.47
C GLY A 58 11.46 -7.24 -7.97
N GLU A 59 12.47 -7.46 -8.82
CA GLU A 59 13.71 -8.16 -8.44
C GLU A 59 14.45 -7.44 -7.30
N ARG A 60 14.59 -6.11 -7.41
CA ARG A 60 15.22 -5.29 -6.38
C ARG A 60 14.43 -5.34 -5.08
N ILE A 61 13.14 -4.99 -5.11
CA ILE A 61 12.26 -4.97 -3.96
C ILE A 61 12.25 -6.33 -3.23
N CYS A 62 12.12 -7.43 -3.99
CA CYS A 62 12.10 -8.77 -3.41
C CYS A 62 13.45 -9.22 -2.83
N ARG A 63 14.56 -8.67 -3.27
CA ARG A 63 15.88 -8.92 -2.70
C ARG A 63 16.05 -8.21 -1.37
N GLU A 64 15.63 -6.95 -1.31
CA GLU A 64 15.78 -6.06 -0.15
C GLU A 64 14.78 -6.35 0.97
N ALA A 65 13.54 -6.74 0.61
CA ALA A 65 12.48 -6.98 1.59
C ALA A 65 12.86 -8.07 2.60
N PRO A 66 12.61 -7.86 3.92
CA PRO A 66 12.90 -8.85 4.94
C PRO A 66 11.90 -10.03 4.89
N PRO A 67 12.28 -11.20 5.45
CA PRO A 67 11.39 -12.36 5.56
C PRO A 67 10.51 -12.31 6.83
N THR A 68 10.16 -11.13 7.29
CA THR A 68 9.47 -10.85 8.56
C THR A 68 8.06 -10.35 8.32
N PRO A 69 7.19 -10.36 9.34
CA PRO A 69 5.89 -9.71 9.29
C PRO A 69 6.01 -8.20 9.20
N GLY A 70 5.09 -7.56 8.46
CA GLY A 70 5.12 -6.12 8.32
C GLY A 70 4.01 -5.55 7.47
N VAL A 71 4.01 -4.23 7.39
CA VAL A 71 3.24 -3.45 6.42
C VAL A 71 4.19 -2.88 5.36
N TYR A 72 3.69 -2.73 4.15
CA TYR A 72 4.48 -2.19 3.04
C TYR A 72 3.67 -1.22 2.19
N VAL A 73 4.37 -0.27 1.59
CA VAL A 73 3.83 0.72 0.65
C VAL A 73 4.56 0.56 -0.67
N LEU A 74 3.84 0.24 -1.74
CA LEU A 74 4.40 0.29 -3.09
C LEU A 74 4.31 1.72 -3.62
N ARG A 75 5.40 2.21 -4.21
CA ARG A 75 5.51 3.57 -4.74
C ARG A 75 5.86 3.58 -6.22
N ASP A 76 5.43 4.63 -6.91
CA ASP A 76 5.91 4.91 -8.28
C ASP A 76 7.30 5.58 -8.27
N ALA A 77 7.79 5.90 -9.48
CA ALA A 77 9.08 6.55 -9.65
C ALA A 77 9.15 7.97 -9.03
N ASP A 78 8.00 8.63 -8.88
CA ASP A 78 7.86 9.95 -8.26
C ASP A 78 7.70 9.87 -6.74
N GLY A 79 7.75 8.67 -6.15
CA GLY A 79 7.59 8.43 -4.72
C GLY A 79 6.13 8.41 -4.24
N ARG A 80 5.13 8.52 -5.14
CA ARG A 80 3.71 8.49 -4.76
C ARG A 80 3.29 7.09 -4.36
N ALA A 81 2.52 6.98 -3.28
CA ALA A 81 1.97 5.71 -2.85
C ALA A 81 0.94 5.18 -3.85
N LEU A 82 1.13 3.95 -4.30
CA LEU A 82 0.22 3.24 -5.20
C LEU A 82 -0.66 2.25 -4.45
N TYR A 83 -0.08 1.56 -3.48
CA TYR A 83 -0.72 0.51 -2.73
C TYR A 83 -0.09 0.35 -1.35
N VAL A 84 -0.92 0.12 -0.34
CA VAL A 84 -0.52 -0.29 1.00
C VAL A 84 -1.02 -1.70 1.26
N GLY A 85 -0.22 -2.54 1.91
CA GLY A 85 -0.62 -3.87 2.28
C GLY A 85 0.13 -4.40 3.50
N LYS A 86 -0.42 -5.44 4.11
CA LYS A 86 0.21 -6.18 5.21
C LYS A 86 0.63 -7.59 4.79
N ALA A 87 1.60 -8.15 5.46
CA ALA A 87 2.05 -9.52 5.25
C ALA A 87 2.60 -10.14 6.53
N VAL A 88 2.37 -11.43 6.71
CA VAL A 88 3.07 -12.25 7.72
C VAL A 88 4.52 -12.50 7.29
N HIS A 89 4.80 -12.37 6.00
CA HIS A 89 6.13 -12.56 5.43
C HIS A 89 6.29 -11.63 4.22
N LEU A 90 6.88 -10.46 4.45
CA LEU A 90 6.99 -9.36 3.47
C LEU A 90 7.57 -9.82 2.13
N ARG A 91 8.77 -10.45 2.15
CA ARG A 91 9.44 -10.92 0.92
C ARG A 91 8.57 -11.87 0.11
N ARG A 92 7.89 -12.82 0.75
CA ARG A 92 7.01 -13.79 0.06
C ARG A 92 5.81 -13.09 -0.56
N ARG A 93 5.21 -12.15 0.16
CA ARG A 93 4.05 -11.38 -0.32
C ARG A 93 4.40 -10.51 -1.52
N LEU A 94 5.52 -9.80 -1.43
CA LEU A 94 6.01 -8.96 -2.52
C LEU A 94 6.36 -9.78 -3.76
N ARG A 95 7.03 -10.94 -3.60
CA ARG A 95 7.25 -11.87 -4.71
C ARG A 95 5.95 -12.30 -5.39
N ALA A 96 4.91 -12.62 -4.63
CA ALA A 96 3.61 -12.97 -5.19
C ALA A 96 3.02 -11.81 -6.01
N HIS A 97 3.10 -10.57 -5.52
CA HIS A 97 2.64 -9.40 -6.27
C HIS A 97 3.36 -9.21 -7.60
N PHE A 98 4.69 -9.33 -7.60
CA PHE A 98 5.48 -9.12 -8.81
C PHE A 98 5.43 -10.32 -9.77
N ALA A 99 5.16 -11.53 -9.30
CA ALA A 99 4.99 -12.73 -10.13
C ALA A 99 3.63 -12.78 -10.82
N GLU A 100 2.59 -12.23 -10.20
CA GLU A 100 1.21 -12.40 -10.64
C GLU A 100 0.85 -11.43 -11.78
N ARG A 101 0.78 -11.95 -13.02
CA ARG A 101 0.36 -11.17 -14.20
C ARG A 101 -1.04 -10.55 -14.06
N ARG A 102 -1.93 -11.24 -13.34
CA ARG A 102 -3.33 -10.85 -13.14
C ARG A 102 -3.47 -9.53 -12.39
N TRP A 103 -2.57 -9.23 -11.47
CA TRP A 103 -2.56 -7.98 -10.73
C TRP A 103 -2.42 -6.75 -11.64
N ARG A 104 -1.54 -6.82 -12.63
CA ARG A 104 -1.31 -5.71 -13.58
C ARG A 104 -2.48 -5.48 -14.51
N SER A 105 -3.21 -6.53 -14.88
CA SER A 105 -4.38 -6.38 -15.76
C SER A 105 -5.60 -5.85 -15.01
N LEU A 106 -5.76 -6.19 -13.73
CA LEU A 106 -6.87 -5.74 -12.89
C LEU A 106 -6.66 -4.34 -12.30
N LYS A 107 -5.41 -3.94 -12.09
CA LYS A 107 -5.03 -2.67 -11.48
C LYS A 107 -3.85 -2.04 -12.27
N PRO A 108 -4.15 -1.33 -13.35
CA PRO A 108 -3.12 -0.76 -14.25
C PRO A 108 -2.10 0.14 -13.54
N GLU A 109 -2.51 0.84 -12.47
CA GLU A 109 -1.66 1.70 -11.66
C GLU A 109 -0.50 0.93 -11.03
N MET A 110 -0.70 -0.35 -10.71
CA MET A 110 0.34 -1.21 -10.15
C MET A 110 1.53 -1.40 -11.10
N SER A 111 1.32 -1.28 -12.41
CA SER A 111 2.41 -1.37 -13.39
C SER A 111 3.44 -0.23 -13.28
N ARG A 112 3.11 0.81 -12.52
CA ARG A 112 3.99 1.97 -12.26
C ARG A 112 4.88 1.76 -11.03
N ALA A 113 4.69 0.67 -10.27
CA ALA A 113 5.47 0.43 -9.06
C ALA A 113 6.98 0.34 -9.37
N ALA A 114 7.72 1.24 -8.76
CA ALA A 114 9.16 1.41 -8.93
C ALA A 114 9.93 1.19 -7.62
N GLY A 115 9.29 1.32 -6.48
CA GLY A 115 9.88 1.15 -5.16
C GLY A 115 8.90 0.58 -4.14
N ALA A 116 9.41 0.22 -2.98
CA ALA A 116 8.62 -0.18 -1.82
C ALA A 116 9.30 0.27 -0.54
N ASP A 117 8.50 0.78 0.40
CA ASP A 117 8.89 0.94 1.79
C ASP A 117 8.20 -0.14 2.61
N TRP A 118 8.79 -0.53 3.74
CA TRP A 118 8.17 -1.46 4.68
C TRP A 118 8.52 -1.12 6.12
N GLN A 119 7.65 -1.55 7.01
CA GLN A 119 7.85 -1.49 8.44
C GLN A 119 7.54 -2.85 9.03
N GLU A 120 8.51 -3.43 9.74
CA GLU A 120 8.33 -4.66 10.49
C GLU A 120 7.40 -4.43 11.68
N VAL A 121 6.59 -5.43 12.00
CA VAL A 121 5.61 -5.37 13.09
C VAL A 121 5.74 -6.58 14.00
N GLY A 122 5.29 -6.44 15.24
CA GLY A 122 5.35 -7.50 16.24
C GLY A 122 4.08 -8.35 16.32
N SER A 123 2.99 -7.93 15.66
CA SER A 123 1.73 -8.67 15.68
C SER A 123 0.84 -8.38 14.48
N GLU A 124 -0.17 -9.21 14.30
CA GLU A 124 -1.19 -8.99 13.26
C GLU A 124 -2.08 -7.78 13.56
N ILE A 125 -2.36 -7.52 14.83
CA ILE A 125 -3.14 -6.34 15.24
C ILE A 125 -2.35 -5.07 14.91
N GLU A 126 -1.05 -5.04 15.22
CA GLU A 126 -0.19 -3.93 14.81
C GLU A 126 -0.22 -3.74 13.29
N ALA A 127 -0.10 -4.83 12.53
CA ALA A 127 -0.16 -4.78 11.07
C ALA A 127 -1.46 -4.18 10.55
N LEU A 128 -2.60 -4.60 11.11
CA LEU A 128 -3.93 -4.08 10.74
C LEU A 128 -4.08 -2.58 11.04
N LEU A 129 -3.68 -2.15 12.23
CA LEU A 129 -3.78 -0.74 12.63
C LEU A 129 -2.89 0.15 11.76
N ARG A 130 -1.65 -0.30 11.48
CA ARG A 130 -0.72 0.45 10.64
C ARG A 130 -1.16 0.49 9.17
N GLU A 131 -1.66 -0.63 8.64
CA GLU A 131 -2.21 -0.69 7.28
C GLU A 131 -3.38 0.30 7.14
N ALA A 132 -4.34 0.27 8.07
CA ALA A 132 -5.48 1.19 8.06
C ALA A 132 -5.06 2.66 8.16
N ALA A 133 -4.11 2.97 9.06
CA ALA A 133 -3.58 4.33 9.22
C ALA A 133 -2.90 4.83 7.94
N LEU A 134 -2.01 4.00 7.34
CA LEU A 134 -1.31 4.35 6.10
C LEU A 134 -2.26 4.51 4.91
N ILE A 135 -3.32 3.68 4.82
CA ILE A 135 -4.34 3.85 3.78
C ILE A 135 -5.08 5.18 3.96
N GLY A 136 -5.45 5.53 5.18
CA GLY A 136 -6.12 6.79 5.50
C GLY A 136 -5.27 8.01 5.20
N GLU A 137 -3.98 7.97 5.53
CA GLU A 137 -3.02 9.04 5.32
C GLU A 137 -2.65 9.21 3.84
N LEU A 138 -2.20 8.12 3.20
CA LEU A 138 -1.62 8.15 1.85
C LEU A 138 -2.68 8.09 0.74
N ARG A 139 -3.88 7.62 1.03
CA ARG A 139 -5.01 7.44 0.09
C ARG A 139 -4.57 6.81 -1.25
N PRO A 140 -3.91 5.66 -1.23
CA PRO A 140 -3.32 5.07 -2.43
C PRO A 140 -4.42 4.62 -3.40
N PRO A 141 -4.27 4.87 -4.72
CA PRO A 141 -5.33 4.66 -5.71
C PRO A 141 -5.76 3.19 -5.84
N VAL A 142 -4.89 2.26 -5.50
CA VAL A 142 -5.16 0.83 -5.63
C VAL A 142 -5.94 0.25 -4.46
N ASN A 143 -5.92 0.90 -3.28
CA ASN A 143 -6.66 0.48 -2.09
C ASN A 143 -8.12 0.97 -2.03
N VAL A 144 -8.60 1.68 -3.05
CA VAL A 144 -9.95 2.31 -3.06
C VAL A 144 -11.11 1.33 -2.80
N GLN A 145 -10.88 0.02 -2.92
CA GLN A 145 -11.89 -1.00 -2.63
C GLN A 145 -11.94 -1.46 -1.16
N THR A 146 -11.03 -0.96 -0.33
CA THR A 146 -10.98 -1.24 1.11
C THR A 146 -11.23 0.05 1.90
N ALA A 147 -12.27 0.78 1.56
CA ALA A 147 -12.82 1.74 2.51
C ALA A 147 -13.16 0.95 3.78
N ALA A 148 -12.47 1.23 4.89
CA ALA A 148 -12.91 0.74 6.18
C ALA A 148 -14.39 1.11 6.31
N PRO A 149 -15.27 0.17 6.68
CA PRO A 149 -16.66 0.51 6.87
C PRO A 149 -16.72 1.70 7.82
N GLU A 150 -17.44 2.76 7.44
CA GLU A 150 -17.64 3.92 8.29
C GLU A 150 -18.21 3.41 9.62
N LEU A 151 -17.38 3.43 10.65
CA LEU A 151 -17.76 2.94 11.98
C LEU A 151 -18.93 3.75 12.57
N ASP A 152 -19.14 4.97 12.07
CA ASP A 152 -20.24 5.85 12.48
C ASP A 152 -21.62 5.34 12.06
N THR A 153 -21.72 4.43 11.10
CA THR A 153 -23.01 3.85 10.66
C THR A 153 -23.39 2.60 11.43
N ARG A 154 -22.49 2.06 12.25
CA ARG A 154 -22.78 0.90 13.09
C ARG A 154 -23.30 1.36 14.45
N ASP A 155 -24.47 0.86 14.82
CA ASP A 155 -24.99 1.04 16.17
C ASP A 155 -24.21 0.15 17.16
N VAL A 156 -23.02 0.64 17.55
CA VAL A 156 -22.16 -0.04 18.51
C VAL A 156 -22.76 0.13 19.90
N PRO A 157 -23.12 -0.96 20.61
CA PRO A 157 -23.65 -0.88 21.95
C PRO A 157 -22.75 -0.04 22.88
N ARG A 158 -23.34 0.81 23.70
CA ARG A 158 -22.60 1.68 24.65
C ARG A 158 -21.59 0.92 25.49
N ALA A 159 -21.90 -0.32 25.87
CA ALA A 159 -21.00 -1.18 26.63
C ALA A 159 -19.67 -1.48 25.92
N LEU A 160 -19.63 -1.40 24.59
CA LEU A 160 -18.43 -1.61 23.77
C LEU A 160 -17.72 -0.30 23.41
N ARG A 161 -18.34 0.86 23.71
CA ARG A 161 -17.72 2.18 23.48
C ARG A 161 -16.87 2.56 24.68
N ARG A 162 -15.69 1.99 24.79
CA ARG A 162 -14.74 2.29 25.88
C ARG A 162 -13.32 2.22 25.39
N ASP A 163 -12.43 2.86 26.11
CA ASP A 163 -11.00 2.71 25.92
C ASP A 163 -10.59 1.28 26.26
N VAL A 164 -9.67 0.72 25.47
CA VAL A 164 -9.25 -0.68 25.56
C VAL A 164 -7.74 -0.76 25.64
N LEU A 165 -7.23 -1.61 26.52
CA LEU A 165 -5.86 -2.06 26.55
C LEU A 165 -5.79 -3.55 26.23
N VAL A 166 -5.17 -3.90 25.12
CA VAL A 166 -4.90 -5.28 24.73
C VAL A 166 -3.44 -5.62 25.09
N VAL A 167 -3.27 -6.74 25.77
CA VAL A 167 -1.94 -7.29 26.07
C VAL A 167 -1.83 -8.64 25.39
N GLN A 168 -0.83 -8.78 24.51
CA GLN A 168 -0.66 -10.00 23.73
C GLN A 168 0.84 -10.35 23.54
N PRO A 169 1.16 -11.63 23.26
CA PRO A 169 2.51 -12.00 22.87
C PRO A 169 2.95 -11.26 21.60
N SER A 170 4.19 -10.80 21.59
CA SER A 170 4.85 -10.31 20.39
C SER A 170 5.45 -11.46 19.57
N ILE A 171 5.68 -11.23 18.28
CA ILE A 171 6.50 -12.11 17.43
C ILE A 171 7.96 -12.14 17.91
N GLU A 172 8.44 -11.04 18.50
CA GLU A 172 9.75 -11.01 19.13
C GLU A 172 9.75 -11.90 20.37
N ALA A 173 10.74 -12.78 20.45
CA ALA A 173 10.90 -13.68 21.60
C ALA A 173 10.95 -12.90 22.92
N ASP A 174 10.31 -13.46 23.97
CA ASP A 174 10.26 -12.90 25.32
C ASP A 174 9.68 -11.48 25.43
N SER A 175 8.93 -11.04 24.43
CA SER A 175 8.26 -9.73 24.40
C SER A 175 6.74 -9.88 24.39
N VAL A 176 6.06 -8.86 24.93
CA VAL A 176 4.62 -8.66 24.84
C VAL A 176 4.33 -7.29 24.26
N GLU A 177 3.23 -7.19 23.53
CA GLU A 177 2.70 -5.92 23.03
C GLU A 177 1.60 -5.41 23.93
N LEU A 178 1.66 -4.12 24.21
CA LEU A 178 0.64 -3.34 24.91
C LEU A 178 0.00 -2.42 23.87
N ILE A 179 -1.24 -2.71 23.48
CA ILE A 179 -1.98 -1.96 22.47
C ILE A 179 -3.09 -1.18 23.16
N GLY A 180 -2.90 0.12 23.31
CA GLY A 180 -3.93 1.03 23.79
C GLY A 180 -4.77 1.54 22.62
N ALA A 181 -6.09 1.50 22.73
CA ALA A 181 -7.02 2.10 21.80
C ALA A 181 -8.09 2.90 22.54
N THR A 182 -8.40 4.09 22.05
CA THR A 182 -9.41 4.97 22.65
C THR A 182 -10.68 5.01 21.82
N VAL A 183 -11.80 5.34 22.46
CA VAL A 183 -13.11 5.49 21.80
C VAL A 183 -13.08 6.49 20.64
N ASP A 184 -12.20 7.47 20.71
CA ASP A 184 -12.04 8.50 19.67
C ASP A 184 -11.12 8.08 18.50
N GLY A 185 -10.73 6.79 18.45
CA GLY A 185 -9.98 6.20 17.33
C GLY A 185 -8.47 6.36 17.39
N ARG A 186 -7.92 6.93 18.48
CA ARG A 186 -6.48 6.93 18.69
C ARG A 186 -6.00 5.55 19.12
N TRP A 187 -4.78 5.20 18.74
CA TRP A 187 -4.14 3.99 19.21
C TRP A 187 -2.65 4.19 19.46
N MET A 188 -2.09 3.35 20.31
CA MET A 188 -0.68 3.33 20.67
C MET A 188 -0.22 1.89 20.83
N ILE A 189 0.96 1.57 20.35
CA ILE A 189 1.59 0.26 20.53
C ILE A 189 2.91 0.45 21.25
N GLN A 190 3.14 -0.38 22.24
CA GLN A 190 4.40 -0.47 22.97
C GLN A 190 4.79 -1.93 23.10
N ARG A 191 6.10 -2.21 23.10
CA ARG A 191 6.64 -3.53 23.39
C ARG A 191 7.41 -3.50 24.69
N THR A 192 7.19 -4.49 25.52
CA THR A 192 7.92 -4.67 26.77
C THR A 192 8.36 -6.14 26.91
N ARG A 193 9.38 -6.38 27.69
CA ARG A 193 9.82 -7.74 27.99
C ARG A 193 8.79 -8.43 28.88
N ARG A 194 8.62 -9.75 28.72
CA ARG A 194 7.72 -10.58 29.57
C ARG A 194 8.06 -10.50 31.05
N ASN A 195 9.32 -10.29 31.39
CA ASN A 195 9.77 -10.16 32.78
C ASN A 195 9.30 -8.85 33.45
N GLY A 196 8.66 -7.94 32.70
CA GLY A 196 8.13 -6.68 33.24
C GLY A 196 9.19 -5.64 33.62
N ALA A 197 10.46 -5.81 33.23
CA ALA A 197 11.53 -4.90 33.63
C ALA A 197 11.25 -3.42 33.30
N ASP A 198 10.56 -3.19 32.16
CA ASP A 198 10.24 -1.85 31.66
C ASP A 198 8.77 -1.44 31.90
N LEU A 199 8.02 -2.25 32.66
CA LEU A 199 6.57 -2.08 32.79
C LEU A 199 6.17 -0.71 33.35
N ALA A 200 6.93 -0.18 34.31
CA ALA A 200 6.66 1.14 34.90
C ALA A 200 6.72 2.28 33.88
N VAL A 201 7.67 2.20 32.94
CA VAL A 201 7.82 3.20 31.86
C VAL A 201 6.64 3.11 30.90
N HIS A 202 6.26 1.90 30.51
CA HIS A 202 5.14 1.68 29.60
C HIS A 202 3.80 2.03 30.23
N ALA A 203 3.60 1.70 31.53
CA ALA A 203 2.40 2.08 32.27
C ALA A 203 2.22 3.61 32.33
N ARG A 204 3.31 4.38 32.56
CA ARG A 204 3.25 5.83 32.56
C ARG A 204 2.88 6.40 31.19
N ARG A 205 3.45 5.85 30.10
CA ARG A 205 3.12 6.27 28.73
C ARG A 205 1.67 5.97 28.38
N LEU A 206 1.17 4.77 28.69
CA LEU A 206 -0.23 4.38 28.51
C LEU A 206 -1.17 5.27 29.32
N TRP A 207 -0.82 5.56 30.57
CA TRP A 207 -1.58 6.47 31.40
C TRP A 207 -1.72 7.87 30.77
N THR A 208 -0.62 8.42 30.30
CA THR A 208 -0.63 9.71 29.59
C THR A 208 -1.47 9.63 28.32
N PHE A 209 -1.34 8.58 27.53
CA PHE A 209 -2.08 8.36 26.29
C PHE A 209 -3.60 8.34 26.54
N PHE A 210 -4.09 7.60 27.54
CA PHE A 210 -5.52 7.51 27.82
C PHE A 210 -6.09 8.80 28.43
N ARG A 211 -5.29 9.59 29.12
CA ARG A 211 -5.74 10.85 29.74
C ARG A 211 -5.65 12.07 28.82
N THR A 212 -4.87 12.01 27.77
CA THR A 212 -4.71 13.14 26.83
C THR A 212 -5.92 13.17 25.89
N PRO A 213 -6.71 14.23 25.84
CA PRO A 213 -7.79 14.37 24.87
C PRO A 213 -7.22 14.39 23.44
N ASN A 214 -8.03 13.94 22.47
CA ASN A 214 -7.66 14.04 21.06
C ASN A 214 -7.72 15.51 20.61
N PRO A 215 -6.59 16.13 20.23
CA PRO A 215 -6.58 17.52 19.78
C PRO A 215 -7.32 17.73 18.45
N GLU A 216 -7.53 16.67 17.68
CA GLU A 216 -8.20 16.71 16.36
C GLU A 216 -9.73 16.58 16.47
N ARG A 217 -10.28 16.26 17.62
CA ARG A 217 -11.73 16.34 17.84
C ARG A 217 -12.12 17.81 17.92
N ARG A 218 -12.22 18.48 16.79
CA ARG A 218 -13.06 19.66 16.66
C ARG A 218 -14.47 19.25 17.07
N THR A 219 -15.05 20.00 18.01
CA THR A 219 -16.48 19.95 18.41
C THR A 219 -17.35 19.60 17.20
N PRO A 220 -18.29 18.62 17.36
CA PRO A 220 -19.22 18.34 16.29
C PRO A 220 -19.85 19.66 15.84
N ASN A 221 -19.81 19.87 14.53
CA ASN A 221 -20.42 21.01 13.87
C ASN A 221 -21.86 21.15 14.42
N ARG A 222 -22.10 22.21 15.19
CA ARG A 222 -23.45 22.56 15.60
C ARG A 222 -24.23 22.74 14.30
N ASP A 223 -25.22 21.89 14.05
CA ASP A 223 -26.11 22.02 12.89
C ASP A 223 -26.69 23.44 12.91
N PRO A 224 -26.44 24.28 11.91
CA PRO A 224 -26.93 25.64 11.88
C PRO A 224 -28.47 25.73 11.78
N ARG A 225 -29.19 24.61 11.78
CA ARG A 225 -30.64 24.51 11.65
C ARG A 225 -31.39 24.26 12.96
N THR A 226 -30.74 24.24 14.12
CA THR A 226 -31.47 24.21 15.41
C THR A 226 -31.89 25.63 15.74
N PRO A 227 -33.21 25.95 15.68
CA PRO A 227 -33.69 27.26 16.11
C PRO A 227 -33.47 27.42 17.62
N ASN A 228 -32.95 28.61 18.00
CA ASN A 228 -32.93 29.05 19.39
C ASN A 228 -34.38 29.00 19.94
N VAL A 229 -34.66 28.09 20.85
CA VAL A 229 -35.79 28.19 21.75
C VAL A 229 -35.23 28.82 23.03
N GLU A 230 -35.36 30.12 23.14
CA GLU A 230 -35.19 30.85 24.41
C GLU A 230 -36.40 30.57 25.33
N PRO A 231 -36.19 30.56 26.64
CA PRO A 231 -37.18 30.18 27.63
C PRO A 231 -38.33 31.16 27.77
#